data_af1e207213deca5e666576951b857539
#
_entry.id   af1e207213deca5e666576951b857539
#
_cell.length_a   1.000
_cell.length_b   1.000
_cell.length_c   1.000
_cell.angle_alpha   90.00
_cell.angle_beta   90.00
_cell.angle_gamma   90.00
#
_symmetry.space_group_name_H-M   'P 1'
#
loop_
_entity.id
_entity.type
_entity.pdbx_description
1 polymer ?
#
loop_
_entity_poly.entity_id
_entity_poly.type
_entity_poly.pdbx_seq_one_letter_code
_entity_poly.pdbx_strand_id
1 'polypeptide(L)'
;GGSCGAAVMGAIKYARTLSKPKRILVLLPDNAQKYLSKVFNDEWMRSNGFLDAAEDEGTVAHILKRKPHKLITVSVKTTVREAVATLKQHGISQLPVLDESERHCGIVAEIDLLNFLVEKSGSLDTPIGGLVESDYATVTPHTRITLLKRIFNDAKVVLVTEGDRLLGLLSKIDLIDYLATRSVVP
;
A
#
# COMPACT_ATOMS: atom_id res chain seq x y z
N GLY A 1 26.33 4.90 -15.69
CA GLY A 1 26.39 6.33 -15.41
C GLY A 1 26.01 7.18 -16.60
N GLY A 2 25.77 8.48 -16.41
CA GLY A 2 25.35 9.39 -17.48
C GLY A 2 26.36 9.50 -18.60
N SER A 3 27.66 9.62 -18.29
CA SER A 3 28.75 9.65 -19.27
C SER A 3 28.88 8.32 -20.06
N CYS A 4 28.58 7.19 -19.44
CA CYS A 4 28.55 5.90 -20.14
C CYS A 4 27.42 5.86 -21.18
N GLY A 5 26.24 6.36 -20.84
CA GLY A 5 25.12 6.48 -21.77
C GLY A 5 25.45 7.37 -22.97
N ALA A 6 26.10 8.50 -22.74
CA ALA A 6 26.58 9.39 -23.80
C ALA A 6 27.62 8.70 -24.71
N ALA A 7 28.57 7.97 -24.12
CA ALA A 7 29.60 7.23 -24.88
C ALA A 7 28.97 6.14 -25.77
N VAL A 8 28.02 5.36 -25.22
CA VAL A 8 27.30 4.33 -26.01
C VAL A 8 26.48 4.97 -27.12
N MET A 9 25.76 6.06 -26.83
CA MET A 9 24.99 6.77 -27.89
C MET A 9 25.89 7.32 -28.98
N GLY A 10 27.05 7.90 -28.62
CA GLY A 10 28.06 8.35 -29.57
C GLY A 10 28.57 7.21 -30.47
N ALA A 11 28.87 6.06 -29.88
CA ALA A 11 29.29 4.86 -30.60
C ALA A 11 28.22 4.35 -31.58
N ILE A 12 26.93 4.33 -31.13
CA ILE A 12 25.81 3.94 -31.98
C ILE A 12 25.65 4.90 -33.17
N LYS A 13 25.69 6.23 -32.88
CA LYS A 13 25.62 7.24 -33.97
C LYS A 13 26.73 7.06 -34.98
N TYR A 14 27.97 6.87 -34.52
CA TYR A 14 29.12 6.60 -35.41
C TYR A 14 28.94 5.30 -36.18
N ALA A 15 28.55 4.21 -35.54
CA ALA A 15 28.31 2.93 -36.19
C ALA A 15 27.33 3.02 -37.35
N ARG A 16 26.28 3.84 -37.23
CA ARG A 16 25.29 4.07 -38.29
C ARG A 16 25.83 4.79 -39.53
N THR A 17 26.99 5.44 -39.45
CA THR A 17 27.64 6.10 -40.58
C THR A 17 28.55 5.18 -41.34
N LEU A 18 28.84 3.98 -40.85
CA LEU A 18 29.76 3.06 -41.46
C LEU A 18 29.09 2.24 -42.57
N SER A 19 29.73 2.18 -43.74
CA SER A 19 29.28 1.38 -44.90
C SER A 19 29.71 -0.08 -44.83
N LYS A 20 30.65 -0.43 -43.94
CA LYS A 20 31.18 -1.77 -43.76
C LYS A 20 31.22 -2.15 -42.28
N PRO A 21 31.08 -3.44 -41.92
CA PRO A 21 31.23 -3.89 -40.55
C PRO A 21 32.58 -3.48 -39.94
N LYS A 22 32.52 -2.87 -38.74
CA LYS A 22 33.71 -2.46 -37.97
C LYS A 22 33.54 -2.91 -36.53
N ARG A 23 34.65 -3.14 -35.83
CA ARG A 23 34.64 -3.34 -34.38
C ARG A 23 34.81 -1.98 -33.68
N ILE A 24 33.90 -1.64 -32.80
CA ILE A 24 33.92 -0.40 -32.05
C ILE A 24 34.09 -0.75 -30.58
N LEU A 25 35.16 -0.22 -29.96
CA LEU A 25 35.37 -0.32 -28.52
C LEU A 25 34.84 0.95 -27.84
N VAL A 26 34.04 0.78 -26.84
CA VAL A 26 33.48 1.89 -26.05
C VAL A 26 33.98 1.78 -24.62
N LEU A 27 34.69 2.81 -24.15
CA LEU A 27 35.07 2.91 -22.74
C LEU A 27 33.91 3.45 -21.93
N LEU A 28 33.53 2.75 -20.86
CA LEU A 28 32.46 3.12 -19.92
C LEU A 28 33.10 3.53 -18.60
N PRO A 29 33.45 4.82 -18.39
CA PRO A 29 34.28 5.26 -17.26
C PRO A 29 33.50 5.48 -15.95
N ASP A 30 32.22 5.20 -15.92
CA ASP A 30 31.31 5.62 -14.86
C ASP A 30 30.30 4.51 -14.50
N ASN A 31 29.65 4.63 -13.34
CA ASN A 31 28.66 3.67 -12.86
C ASN A 31 27.41 4.39 -12.29
N ALA A 32 26.44 3.61 -11.82
CA ALA A 32 25.17 4.14 -11.29
C ALA A 32 25.31 4.86 -9.93
N GLN A 33 26.32 4.54 -9.12
CA GLN A 33 26.45 5.02 -7.73
C GLN A 33 26.44 6.54 -7.61
N LYS A 34 27.11 7.24 -8.52
CA LYS A 34 27.18 8.72 -8.51
C LYS A 34 25.87 9.40 -8.89
N TYR A 35 24.87 8.64 -9.35
CA TYR A 35 23.64 9.17 -9.90
C TYR A 35 22.39 8.70 -9.13
N LEU A 36 22.57 7.95 -8.02
CA LEU A 36 21.46 7.43 -7.21
C LEU A 36 20.54 8.52 -6.69
N SER A 37 21.10 9.69 -6.33
CA SER A 37 20.34 10.85 -5.85
C SER A 37 19.84 11.78 -6.97
N LYS A 38 20.08 11.46 -8.23
CA LYS A 38 19.72 12.26 -9.42
C LYS A 38 18.92 11.43 -10.41
N VAL A 39 19.53 11.01 -11.53
CA VAL A 39 18.84 10.29 -12.63
C VAL A 39 18.24 8.92 -12.24
N PHE A 40 18.64 8.33 -11.12
CA PHE A 40 18.03 7.14 -10.55
C PHE A 40 17.07 7.44 -9.39
N ASN A 41 16.79 8.73 -9.14
CA ASN A 41 15.79 9.18 -8.17
C ASN A 41 14.63 9.81 -8.94
N ASP A 42 13.50 9.14 -8.94
CA ASP A 42 12.30 9.57 -9.66
C ASP A 42 11.78 10.94 -9.23
N GLU A 43 11.93 11.29 -7.95
CA GLU A 43 11.49 12.59 -7.43
C GLU A 43 12.39 13.71 -7.97
N TRP A 44 13.71 13.50 -7.99
CA TRP A 44 14.65 14.42 -8.61
C TRP A 44 14.38 14.55 -10.12
N MET A 45 14.12 13.44 -10.82
CA MET A 45 13.80 13.45 -12.24
C MET A 45 12.53 14.24 -12.55
N ARG A 46 11.49 14.09 -11.73
CA ARG A 46 10.24 14.86 -11.88
C ARG A 46 10.41 16.34 -11.57
N SER A 47 11.11 16.68 -10.48
CA SER A 47 11.35 18.08 -10.12
C SER A 47 12.21 18.83 -11.13
N ASN A 48 12.97 18.11 -11.97
CA ASN A 48 13.75 18.68 -13.08
C ASN A 48 13.07 18.56 -14.44
N GLY A 49 11.82 18.06 -14.52
CA GLY A 49 11.06 17.94 -15.78
C GLY A 49 11.56 16.85 -16.72
N PHE A 50 12.32 15.87 -16.24
CA PHE A 50 12.80 14.73 -17.02
C PHE A 50 11.88 13.51 -16.98
N LEU A 51 10.97 13.47 -16.04
CA LEU A 51 9.84 12.56 -15.99
C LEU A 51 8.57 13.39 -15.87
N ASP A 52 7.54 12.96 -16.56
CA ASP A 52 6.21 13.51 -16.38
C ASP A 52 5.88 13.52 -14.88
N ALA A 53 5.16 14.53 -14.43
CA ALA A 53 4.56 14.51 -13.12
C ALA A 53 3.88 13.14 -13.02
N ALA A 54 4.29 12.31 -12.04
CA ALA A 54 3.49 11.12 -11.75
C ALA A 54 2.06 11.65 -11.67
N GLU A 55 1.14 11.06 -12.41
CA GLU A 55 -0.27 11.34 -12.16
C GLU A 55 -0.39 11.27 -10.65
N ASP A 56 -0.70 12.40 -10.02
CA ASP A 56 -0.77 12.44 -8.57
C ASP A 56 -2.00 11.62 -8.18
N GLU A 57 -1.79 10.30 -8.13
CA GLU A 57 -2.86 9.36 -7.76
C GLU A 57 -3.39 9.68 -6.37
N GLY A 58 -2.76 10.64 -5.69
CA GLY A 58 -3.11 11.04 -4.35
C GLY A 58 -2.46 10.16 -3.28
N THR A 59 -2.93 10.35 -2.06
CA THR A 59 -2.45 9.66 -0.86
C THR A 59 -3.60 8.94 -0.16
N VAL A 60 -3.26 8.09 0.78
CA VAL A 60 -4.21 7.41 1.67
C VAL A 60 -5.19 8.40 2.33
N ALA A 61 -4.73 9.60 2.68
CA ALA A 61 -5.61 10.64 3.22
C ALA A 61 -6.78 11.01 2.30
N HIS A 62 -6.59 10.96 0.99
CA HIS A 62 -7.68 11.24 0.04
C HIS A 62 -8.73 10.13 0.03
N ILE A 63 -8.32 8.86 0.20
CA ILE A 63 -9.26 7.74 0.33
C ILE A 63 -10.06 7.89 1.63
N LEU A 64 -9.36 8.13 2.76
CA LEU A 64 -10.02 8.29 4.07
C LEU A 64 -11.07 9.41 4.09
N LYS A 65 -10.78 10.53 3.44
CA LYS A 65 -11.74 11.66 3.34
C LYS A 65 -13.01 11.31 2.57
N ARG A 66 -12.94 10.37 1.63
CA ARG A 66 -14.09 9.93 0.82
C ARG A 66 -14.84 8.76 1.45
N LYS A 67 -14.21 8.06 2.39
CA LYS A 67 -14.82 6.89 3.03
C LYS A 67 -16.01 7.32 3.89
N PRO A 68 -17.24 6.85 3.58
CA PRO A 68 -18.46 7.34 4.21
C PRO A 68 -18.65 6.86 5.66
N HIS A 69 -17.90 5.80 6.04
CA HIS A 69 -18.11 5.15 7.34
C HIS A 69 -17.04 5.52 8.35
N LYS A 70 -17.48 5.84 9.57
CA LYS A 70 -16.59 6.01 10.72
C LYS A 70 -15.87 4.69 11.01
N LEU A 71 -14.61 4.78 11.44
CA LEU A 71 -13.86 3.62 11.90
C LEU A 71 -14.61 2.94 13.05
N ILE A 72 -14.85 1.64 12.89
CA ILE A 72 -15.49 0.80 13.90
C ILE A 72 -14.41 -0.12 14.46
N THR A 73 -14.21 -0.09 15.75
CA THR A 73 -13.25 -0.90 16.48
C THR A 73 -13.94 -1.69 17.59
N VAL A 74 -13.30 -2.76 18.03
CA VAL A 74 -13.74 -3.56 19.17
C VAL A 74 -12.57 -3.76 20.14
N SER A 75 -12.86 -4.15 21.36
CA SER A 75 -11.87 -4.46 22.38
C SER A 75 -11.51 -5.94 22.35
N VAL A 76 -10.32 -6.31 22.83
CA VAL A 76 -9.92 -7.71 23.09
C VAL A 76 -10.91 -8.45 24.00
N LYS A 77 -11.70 -7.73 24.82
CA LYS A 77 -12.73 -8.28 25.71
C LYS A 77 -14.09 -8.47 25.05
N THR A 78 -14.29 -7.92 23.85
CA THR A 78 -15.53 -8.10 23.08
C THR A 78 -15.77 -9.58 22.85
N THR A 79 -17.00 -10.05 23.04
CA THR A 79 -17.35 -11.45 22.79
C THR A 79 -17.52 -11.74 21.31
N VAL A 80 -17.38 -13.00 20.91
CA VAL A 80 -17.66 -13.46 19.53
C VAL A 80 -19.06 -13.04 19.08
N ARG A 81 -20.05 -13.14 19.96
CA ARG A 81 -21.43 -12.71 19.71
C ARG A 81 -21.52 -11.23 19.33
N GLU A 82 -20.90 -10.36 20.13
CA GLU A 82 -20.89 -8.93 19.90
C GLU A 82 -20.10 -8.56 18.64
N ALA A 83 -18.97 -9.22 18.38
CA ALA A 83 -18.19 -9.01 17.17
C ALA A 83 -18.99 -9.39 15.91
N VAL A 84 -19.69 -10.54 15.91
CA VAL A 84 -20.58 -10.95 14.81
C VAL A 84 -21.73 -9.96 14.62
N ALA A 85 -22.34 -9.49 15.72
CA ALA A 85 -23.40 -8.47 15.63
C ALA A 85 -22.89 -7.17 15.01
N THR A 86 -21.68 -6.72 15.40
CA THR A 86 -21.05 -5.51 14.87
C THR A 86 -20.74 -5.63 13.38
N LEU A 87 -20.16 -6.76 12.94
CA LEU A 87 -19.90 -7.03 11.52
C LEU A 87 -21.19 -6.95 10.69
N LYS A 88 -22.25 -7.62 11.14
CA LYS A 88 -23.56 -7.62 10.46
C LYS A 88 -24.22 -6.23 10.44
N GLN A 89 -24.21 -5.53 11.57
CA GLN A 89 -24.84 -4.21 11.69
C GLN A 89 -24.22 -3.19 10.75
N HIS A 90 -22.90 -3.27 10.53
CA HIS A 90 -22.17 -2.30 9.73
C HIS A 90 -21.85 -2.78 8.32
N GLY A 91 -22.18 -4.03 7.96
CA GLY A 91 -21.90 -4.61 6.65
C GLY A 91 -20.40 -4.65 6.33
N ILE A 92 -19.59 -4.96 7.35
CA ILE A 92 -18.11 -5.03 7.23
C ILE A 92 -17.63 -6.45 7.56
N SER A 93 -16.50 -6.85 6.97
CA SER A 93 -15.94 -8.20 7.11
C SER A 93 -14.76 -8.28 8.08
N GLN A 94 -14.33 -7.15 8.64
CA GLN A 94 -13.15 -7.09 9.51
C GLN A 94 -13.30 -5.96 10.52
N LEU A 95 -12.77 -6.19 11.71
CA LEU A 95 -12.77 -5.26 12.83
C LEU A 95 -11.34 -5.09 13.35
N PRO A 96 -10.79 -3.87 13.36
CA PRO A 96 -9.61 -3.57 14.15
C PRO A 96 -9.91 -3.78 15.64
N VAL A 97 -8.96 -4.40 16.33
CA VAL A 97 -9.07 -4.73 17.74
C VAL A 97 -8.14 -3.83 18.54
N LEU A 98 -8.65 -3.29 19.64
CA LEU A 98 -7.92 -2.47 20.58
C LEU A 98 -7.59 -3.26 21.85
N ASP A 99 -6.39 -3.05 22.39
CA ASP A 99 -6.00 -3.56 23.70
C ASP A 99 -6.64 -2.76 24.85
N GLU A 100 -6.29 -3.12 26.09
CA GLU A 100 -6.79 -2.43 27.28
C GLU A 100 -6.30 -0.98 27.42
N SER A 101 -5.25 -0.62 26.67
CA SER A 101 -4.69 0.74 26.62
C SER A 101 -5.20 1.54 25.41
N GLU A 102 -6.26 1.09 24.76
CA GLU A 102 -6.86 1.68 23.56
C GLU A 102 -5.90 1.73 22.33
N ARG A 103 -4.82 0.94 22.34
CA ARG A 103 -3.92 0.80 21.20
C ARG A 103 -4.38 -0.35 20.32
N HIS A 104 -4.25 -0.20 19.00
CA HIS A 104 -4.56 -1.30 18.09
C HIS A 104 -3.56 -2.46 18.30
N CYS A 105 -4.07 -3.67 18.41
CA CYS A 105 -3.29 -4.88 18.62
C CYS A 105 -3.47 -5.92 17.53
N GLY A 106 -4.39 -5.69 16.59
CA GLY A 106 -4.61 -6.59 15.47
C GLY A 106 -5.98 -6.38 14.83
N ILE A 107 -6.39 -7.36 14.07
CA ILE A 107 -7.71 -7.44 13.43
C ILE A 107 -8.39 -8.77 13.76
N VAL A 108 -9.70 -8.82 13.65
CA VAL A 108 -10.49 -10.05 13.57
C VAL A 108 -11.39 -9.98 12.35
N ALA A 109 -11.40 -11.03 11.54
CA ALA A 109 -12.21 -11.13 10.34
C ALA A 109 -13.33 -12.16 10.50
N GLU A 110 -14.32 -12.11 9.61
CA GLU A 110 -15.41 -13.10 9.55
C GLU A 110 -14.90 -14.53 9.52
N ILE A 111 -13.82 -14.78 8.77
CA ILE A 111 -13.25 -16.12 8.62
C ILE A 111 -12.65 -16.64 9.94
N ASP A 112 -12.08 -15.77 10.76
CA ASP A 112 -11.49 -16.15 12.04
C ASP A 112 -12.58 -16.58 13.02
N LEU A 113 -13.68 -15.82 13.05
CA LEU A 113 -14.87 -16.16 13.84
C LEU A 113 -15.53 -17.44 13.36
N LEU A 114 -15.63 -17.63 12.04
CA LEU A 114 -16.19 -18.86 11.44
C LEU A 114 -15.35 -20.08 11.83
N ASN A 115 -14.04 -20.02 11.65
CA ASN A 115 -13.13 -21.13 11.98
C ASN A 115 -13.20 -21.45 13.47
N PHE A 116 -13.25 -20.43 14.33
CA PHE A 116 -13.39 -20.62 15.77
C PHE A 116 -14.68 -21.37 16.15
N LEU A 117 -15.80 -20.99 15.55
CA LEU A 117 -17.10 -21.60 15.85
C LEU A 117 -17.22 -23.03 15.29
N VAL A 118 -16.65 -23.28 14.10
CA VAL A 118 -16.76 -24.59 13.42
C VAL A 118 -15.72 -25.58 13.94
N GLU A 119 -14.45 -25.19 13.96
CA GLU A 119 -13.34 -26.13 14.24
C GLU A 119 -13.11 -26.36 15.73
N LYS A 120 -13.31 -25.33 16.56
CA LYS A 120 -13.01 -25.38 18.00
C LYS A 120 -14.25 -25.56 18.87
N SER A 121 -15.42 -25.74 18.30
CA SER A 121 -16.71 -25.75 19.03
C SER A 121 -16.81 -24.57 20.00
N GLY A 122 -16.34 -23.39 19.53
CA GLY A 122 -16.18 -22.21 20.35
C GLY A 122 -17.51 -21.62 20.83
N SER A 123 -17.52 -21.07 22.03
CA SER A 123 -18.69 -20.38 22.57
C SER A 123 -18.81 -18.97 22.02
N LEU A 124 -20.04 -18.54 21.74
CA LEU A 124 -20.36 -17.16 21.37
C LEU A 124 -20.00 -16.13 22.47
N ASP A 125 -19.88 -16.59 23.71
CA ASP A 125 -19.57 -15.72 24.85
C ASP A 125 -18.06 -15.64 25.15
N THR A 126 -17.22 -16.28 24.30
CA THR A 126 -15.76 -16.22 24.39
C THR A 126 -15.27 -14.83 23.92
N PRO A 127 -14.34 -14.18 24.66
CA PRO A 127 -13.67 -12.97 24.21
C PRO A 127 -12.83 -13.21 22.97
N ILE A 128 -12.82 -12.25 22.03
CA ILE A 128 -12.10 -12.37 20.76
C ILE A 128 -10.58 -12.19 20.86
N GLY A 129 -10.04 -11.82 22.03
CA GLY A 129 -8.61 -11.54 22.20
C GLY A 129 -7.69 -12.68 21.73
N GLY A 130 -8.13 -13.95 21.88
CA GLY A 130 -7.40 -15.12 21.38
C GLY A 130 -7.56 -15.42 19.87
N LEU A 131 -8.35 -14.62 19.17
CA LEU A 131 -8.64 -14.76 17.74
C LEU A 131 -8.06 -13.61 16.92
N VAL A 132 -7.33 -12.69 17.58
CA VAL A 132 -6.76 -11.51 16.94
C VAL A 132 -5.58 -11.93 16.05
N GLU A 133 -5.65 -11.55 14.79
CA GLU A 133 -4.62 -11.83 13.80
C GLU A 133 -3.79 -10.58 13.51
N SER A 134 -2.52 -10.81 13.13
CA SER A 134 -1.57 -9.77 12.76
C SER A 134 -1.33 -9.67 11.25
N ASP A 135 -2.16 -10.34 10.43
CA ASP A 135 -2.03 -10.36 8.97
C ASP A 135 -2.61 -9.07 8.35
N TYR A 136 -1.98 -7.95 8.67
CA TYR A 136 -2.31 -6.63 8.10
C TYR A 136 -1.03 -5.81 7.88
N ALA A 137 -1.11 -4.89 6.94
CA ALA A 137 -0.08 -3.87 6.75
C ALA A 137 -0.48 -2.56 7.44
N THR A 138 0.51 -1.77 7.83
CA THR A 138 0.30 -0.44 8.42
C THR A 138 0.86 0.62 7.48
N VAL A 139 0.10 1.69 7.29
CA VAL A 139 0.50 2.87 6.49
C VAL A 139 0.12 4.16 7.19
N THR A 140 0.70 5.27 6.73
CA THR A 140 0.33 6.62 7.18
C THR A 140 -0.62 7.31 6.20
N PRO A 141 -1.32 8.39 6.59
CA PRO A 141 -2.14 9.19 5.67
C PRO A 141 -1.37 9.74 4.46
N HIS A 142 -0.07 9.93 4.60
CA HIS A 142 0.81 10.46 3.54
C HIS A 142 1.29 9.39 2.56
N THR A 143 1.00 8.12 2.81
CA THR A 143 1.38 7.02 1.91
C THR A 143 0.72 7.22 0.54
N ARG A 144 1.52 7.15 -0.53
CA ARG A 144 1.03 7.31 -1.91
C ARG A 144 0.19 6.11 -2.34
N ILE A 145 -0.82 6.35 -3.16
CA ILE A 145 -1.70 5.31 -3.72
C ILE A 145 -0.92 4.25 -4.50
N THR A 146 0.12 4.64 -5.23
CA THR A 146 1.00 3.71 -5.96
C THR A 146 1.65 2.68 -5.05
N LEU A 147 2.06 3.08 -3.83
CA LEU A 147 2.61 2.17 -2.84
C LEU A 147 1.50 1.29 -2.22
N LEU A 148 0.33 1.88 -1.95
CA LEU A 148 -0.81 1.15 -1.41
C LEU A 148 -1.25 0.00 -2.34
N LYS A 149 -1.24 0.21 -3.67
CA LYS A 149 -1.48 -0.86 -4.66
C LYS A 149 -0.53 -2.05 -4.48
N ARG A 150 0.75 -1.79 -4.23
CA ARG A 150 1.75 -2.84 -4.03
C ARG A 150 1.52 -3.59 -2.72
N ILE A 151 1.20 -2.88 -1.64
CA ILE A 151 0.91 -3.47 -0.34
C ILE A 151 -0.28 -4.43 -0.43
N PHE A 152 -1.32 -4.08 -1.18
CA PHE A 152 -2.49 -4.94 -1.39
C PHE A 152 -2.26 -6.19 -2.24
N ASN A 153 -1.06 -6.38 -2.82
CA ASN A 153 -0.71 -7.68 -3.41
C ASN A 153 -0.56 -8.76 -2.33
N ASP A 154 -0.02 -8.38 -1.18
CA ASP A 154 0.32 -9.33 -0.10
C ASP A 154 -0.68 -9.21 1.08
N ALA A 155 -1.09 -8.00 1.45
CA ALA A 155 -2.02 -7.76 2.55
C ALA A 155 -3.49 -7.79 2.13
N LYS A 156 -4.35 -8.34 2.98
CA LYS A 156 -5.82 -8.32 2.78
C LYS A 156 -6.42 -6.96 3.13
N VAL A 157 -5.90 -6.35 4.19
CA VAL A 157 -6.31 -5.05 4.71
C VAL A 157 -5.12 -4.22 5.11
N VAL A 158 -5.34 -2.92 5.20
CA VAL A 158 -4.33 -1.94 5.59
C VAL A 158 -4.89 -1.07 6.70
N LEU A 159 -4.21 -1.03 7.84
CA LEU A 159 -4.49 -0.09 8.91
C LEU A 159 -3.78 1.24 8.63
N VAL A 160 -4.51 2.33 8.78
CA VAL A 160 -3.96 3.68 8.65
C VAL A 160 -3.73 4.25 10.03
N THR A 161 -2.47 4.57 10.34
CA THR A 161 -2.07 5.07 11.66
C THR A 161 -1.29 6.38 11.56
N GLU A 162 -1.35 7.16 12.63
CA GLU A 162 -0.50 8.33 12.83
C GLU A 162 0.06 8.26 14.26
N GLY A 163 1.34 7.91 14.36
CA GLY A 163 1.89 7.45 15.63
C GLY A 163 1.14 6.22 16.15
N ASP A 164 0.73 6.23 17.40
CA ASP A 164 -0.03 5.13 18.03
C ASP A 164 -1.54 5.20 17.75
N ARG A 165 -1.99 6.25 17.07
CA ARG A 165 -3.42 6.46 16.80
C ARG A 165 -3.85 5.77 15.53
N LEU A 166 -4.85 4.90 15.64
CA LEU A 166 -5.54 4.30 14.50
C LEU A 166 -6.53 5.30 13.88
N LEU A 167 -6.34 5.63 12.60
CA LEU A 167 -7.17 6.59 11.86
C LEU A 167 -8.20 5.92 10.97
N GLY A 168 -7.92 4.71 10.49
CA GLY A 168 -8.80 4.00 9.59
C GLY A 168 -8.32 2.60 9.23
N LEU A 169 -9.21 1.87 8.58
CA LEU A 169 -8.91 0.61 7.91
C LEU A 169 -9.28 0.76 6.45
N LEU A 170 -8.40 0.33 5.56
CA LEU A 170 -8.64 0.28 4.12
C LEU A 170 -8.61 -1.15 3.63
N SER A 171 -9.52 -1.47 2.73
CA SER A 171 -9.60 -2.71 1.98
C SER A 171 -9.35 -2.46 0.49
N LYS A 172 -9.22 -3.53 -0.28
CA LYS A 172 -9.03 -3.43 -1.75
C LYS A 172 -10.18 -2.68 -2.41
N ILE A 173 -11.42 -2.84 -1.93
CA ILE A 173 -12.58 -2.17 -2.51
C ILE A 173 -12.53 -0.64 -2.30
N ASP A 174 -12.01 -0.17 -1.16
CA ASP A 174 -11.86 1.27 -0.93
C ASP A 174 -10.91 1.91 -1.96
N LEU A 175 -9.85 1.18 -2.32
CA LEU A 175 -8.91 1.62 -3.35
C LEU A 175 -9.54 1.58 -4.75
N ILE A 176 -10.28 0.52 -5.08
CA ILE A 176 -10.97 0.38 -6.37
C ILE A 176 -11.98 1.52 -6.54
N ASP A 177 -12.80 1.79 -5.53
CA ASP A 177 -13.80 2.84 -5.56
C ASP A 177 -13.15 4.23 -5.73
N TYR A 178 -12.09 4.49 -5.00
CA TYR A 178 -11.32 5.73 -5.16
C TYR A 178 -10.79 5.92 -6.59
N LEU A 179 -10.22 4.88 -7.19
CA LEU A 179 -9.66 4.95 -8.55
C LEU A 179 -10.76 5.07 -9.61
N ALA A 180 -11.87 4.35 -9.44
CA ALA A 180 -12.99 4.39 -10.36
C ALA A 180 -13.66 5.80 -10.41
N THR A 181 -13.85 6.41 -9.24
CA THR A 181 -14.45 7.75 -9.15
C THR A 181 -13.54 8.87 -9.66
N ARG A 182 -12.22 8.62 -9.73
CA ARG A 182 -11.25 9.58 -10.24
C ARG A 182 -11.21 9.63 -11.76
N SER A 183 -11.46 8.49 -12.42
CA SER A 183 -11.46 8.37 -13.88
C SER A 183 -12.67 9.06 -14.55
N VAL A 184 -13.60 9.62 -13.78
CA VAL A 184 -14.86 10.22 -14.28
C VAL A 184 -14.81 11.76 -14.28
N VAL A 185 -13.70 12.39 -13.94
CA VAL A 185 -13.56 13.85 -14.10
C VAL A 185 -13.01 14.12 -15.48
N PRO A 186 -13.83 14.73 -16.38
CA PRO A 186 -13.43 15.06 -17.75
C PRO A 186 -12.37 16.16 -17.79
#